data_ef3ce75362fd85acd945131795b7305e
#
_entry.id   ef3ce75362fd85acd945131795b7305e
#
_cell.length_a   1.000
_cell.length_b   1.000
_cell.length_c   1.000
_cell.angle_alpha   90.00
_cell.angle_beta   90.00
_cell.angle_gamma   90.00
#
_symmetry.space_group_name_H-M   'P 1'
#
loop_
_entity.id
_entity.type
_entity.pdbx_description
1 polymer ?
#
loop_
_entity_poly.entity_id
_entity_poly.type
_entity_poly.pdbx_seq_one_letter_code
_entity_poly.pdbx_strand_id
1 'polypeptide(L)'
;QTDHPVTDVFYTGLFFHVTDWMPEHKTVRMKSDLTSSAFEPCIKSYSDLEKLIQPQLIVDHRATQERFAQVYDVLGDILELHPGTPFGMTCGWGESMIDQLAEMRGLEQLYYDMIDAPDFVHEAMRKMTEGKLNLLKQYESEGVLSLNNGGQLIGSCSYPFSDELPGKDYDCDHITPKNLW
;
A
#
# COMPACT_ATOMS: atom_id res chain seq x y z
N GLN A 1 -22.61 19.42 -11.32
CA GLN A 1 -22.87 17.97 -11.48
C GLN A 1 -21.53 17.34 -11.85
N THR A 2 -21.03 16.46 -11.03
CA THR A 2 -19.86 15.65 -11.35
C THR A 2 -20.38 14.34 -11.93
N ASP A 3 -19.85 13.91 -13.08
CA ASP A 3 -20.19 12.63 -13.72
C ASP A 3 -19.53 11.44 -13.01
N HIS A 4 -19.33 11.54 -11.69
CA HIS A 4 -18.79 10.42 -10.91
C HIS A 4 -19.89 9.41 -10.68
N PRO A 5 -19.69 8.15 -11.08
CA PRO A 5 -20.59 7.08 -10.70
C PRO A 5 -20.53 6.91 -9.20
N VAL A 6 -21.65 7.05 -8.55
CA VAL A 6 -21.83 6.82 -7.11
C VAL A 6 -22.49 5.46 -6.97
N THR A 7 -21.87 4.57 -6.21
CA THR A 7 -22.45 3.28 -5.83
C THR A 7 -23.03 3.36 -4.43
N ASP A 8 -23.96 2.49 -4.11
CA ASP A 8 -24.49 2.28 -2.77
C ASP A 8 -23.59 1.39 -1.89
N VAL A 9 -22.49 0.89 -2.47
CA VAL A 9 -21.49 0.08 -1.77
C VAL A 9 -20.47 0.99 -1.08
N PHE A 10 -20.24 0.76 0.21
CA PHE A 10 -19.26 1.50 1.01
C PHE A 10 -18.38 0.54 1.82
N TYR A 11 -17.06 0.77 1.76
CA TYR A 11 -16.06 0.00 2.48
C TYR A 11 -15.58 0.76 3.71
N THR A 12 -15.62 0.12 4.87
CA THR A 12 -15.30 0.78 6.15
C THR A 12 -13.81 0.90 6.44
N GLY A 13 -12.97 0.37 5.60
CA GLY A 13 -11.52 0.34 5.80
C GLY A 13 -11.06 -0.76 6.76
N LEU A 14 -9.81 -1.10 6.64
CA LEU A 14 -9.11 -2.09 7.44
C LEU A 14 -8.09 -1.39 8.35
N PHE A 15 -8.03 -1.78 9.62
CA PHE A 15 -6.97 -1.33 10.53
C PHE A 15 -5.77 -2.25 10.38
N PHE A 16 -4.72 -1.73 9.77
CA PHE A 16 -3.48 -2.48 9.57
C PHE A 16 -2.28 -1.54 9.54
N HIS A 17 -1.11 -2.08 9.68
CA HIS A 17 0.13 -1.42 9.30
C HIS A 17 1.10 -2.43 8.69
N VAL A 18 2.02 -1.91 7.91
CA VAL A 18 3.13 -2.66 7.32
C VAL A 18 4.41 -2.20 7.99
N THR A 19 5.25 -3.12 8.42
CA THR A 19 6.52 -2.75 9.05
C THR A 19 7.49 -2.17 8.04
N ASP A 20 8.39 -1.31 8.50
CA ASP A 20 9.42 -0.71 7.65
C ASP A 20 10.45 -1.73 7.15
N TRP A 21 11.09 -1.39 6.03
CA TRP A 21 12.23 -2.12 5.47
C TRP A 21 13.48 -2.07 6.36
N MET A 22 13.63 -0.99 7.13
CA MET A 22 14.75 -0.80 8.03
C MET A 22 14.28 -0.15 9.32
N PRO A 23 14.70 -0.66 10.51
CA PRO A 23 14.34 -0.06 11.80
C PRO A 23 14.87 1.36 11.99
N GLU A 24 15.96 1.71 11.29
CA GLU A 24 16.58 3.05 11.34
C GLU A 24 15.91 4.07 10.44
N HIS A 25 14.97 3.65 9.57
CA HIS A 25 14.26 4.57 8.68
C HIS A 25 13.42 5.56 9.50
N LYS A 26 13.74 6.83 9.37
CA LYS A 26 13.09 7.90 10.13
C LYS A 26 12.73 9.08 9.25
N THR A 27 11.51 9.55 9.46
CA THR A 27 11.06 10.83 8.92
C THR A 27 11.49 11.96 9.87
N VAL A 28 12.22 12.93 9.36
CA VAL A 28 12.61 14.12 10.10
C VAL A 28 11.69 15.27 9.69
N ARG A 29 10.94 15.81 10.64
CA ARG A 29 10.16 17.02 10.41
C ARG A 29 11.08 18.23 10.43
N MET A 30 11.08 19.01 9.38
CA MET A 30 11.80 20.28 9.35
C MET A 30 11.14 21.28 10.31
N LYS A 31 11.98 21.98 11.08
CA LYS A 31 11.54 23.10 11.95
C LYS A 31 11.27 24.33 11.07
N SER A 32 10.20 24.31 10.29
CA SER A 32 9.76 25.46 9.50
C SER A 32 8.25 25.59 9.64
N ASP A 33 7.72 26.78 9.41
CA ASP A 33 6.27 27.03 9.38
C ASP A 33 5.56 26.29 8.21
N LEU A 34 6.33 25.73 7.29
CA LEU A 34 5.88 24.84 6.24
C LEU A 34 5.98 23.39 6.74
N THR A 35 4.89 22.64 6.66
CA THR A 35 4.80 21.22 7.06
C THR A 35 5.57 20.29 6.12
N SER A 36 6.84 20.60 5.84
CA SER A 36 7.70 19.75 5.04
C SER A 36 8.42 18.72 5.93
N SER A 37 8.52 17.51 5.46
CA SER A 37 9.30 16.44 6.08
C SER A 37 10.44 16.04 5.14
N ALA A 38 11.54 15.62 5.72
CA ALA A 38 12.64 15.00 5.00
C ALA A 38 12.91 13.61 5.59
N PHE A 39 13.44 12.72 4.78
CA PHE A 39 13.90 11.42 5.24
C PHE A 39 15.39 11.47 5.50
N GLU A 40 15.83 10.84 6.59
CA GLU A 40 17.25 10.67 6.86
C GLU A 40 17.72 9.37 6.17
N PRO A 41 18.63 9.45 5.17
CA PRO A 41 19.11 8.27 4.47
C PRO A 41 19.77 7.27 5.42
N CYS A 42 19.25 6.05 5.45
CA CYS A 42 19.76 4.96 6.28
C CYS A 42 20.60 3.94 5.49
N ILE A 43 20.44 3.84 4.18
CA ILE A 43 21.30 3.05 3.31
C ILE A 43 22.45 3.94 2.82
N LYS A 44 23.66 3.75 3.36
CA LYS A 44 24.85 4.56 3.05
C LYS A 44 25.86 3.82 2.19
N SER A 45 25.84 2.50 2.21
CA SER A 45 26.78 1.64 1.52
C SER A 45 26.10 0.39 0.95
N TYR A 46 26.80 -0.32 0.06
CA TYR A 46 26.32 -1.59 -0.49
C TYR A 46 25.99 -2.63 0.62
N SER A 47 26.81 -2.69 1.66
CA SER A 47 26.61 -3.61 2.77
C SER A 47 25.34 -3.35 3.59
N ASP A 48 24.78 -2.14 3.52
CA ASP A 48 23.53 -1.81 4.23
C ASP A 48 22.33 -2.50 3.59
N LEU A 49 22.41 -2.96 2.35
CA LEU A 49 21.36 -3.75 1.71
C LEU A 49 21.11 -5.09 2.44
N GLU A 50 22.11 -5.60 3.15
CA GLU A 50 21.93 -6.83 3.97
C GLU A 50 21.09 -6.59 5.24
N LYS A 51 20.89 -5.34 5.62
CA LYS A 51 20.05 -4.96 6.77
C LYS A 51 18.58 -4.82 6.42
N LEU A 52 18.23 -4.85 5.12
CA LEU A 52 16.84 -4.80 4.68
C LEU A 52 16.06 -5.98 5.25
N ILE A 53 14.98 -5.66 5.93
CA ILE A 53 14.03 -6.62 6.52
C ILE A 53 12.80 -6.67 5.62
N GLN A 54 12.33 -7.86 5.30
CA GLN A 54 11.09 -7.99 4.54
C GLN A 54 9.92 -7.46 5.35
N PRO A 55 9.10 -6.54 4.79
CA PRO A 55 7.95 -5.98 5.49
C PRO A 55 6.95 -7.06 5.91
N GLN A 56 6.34 -6.83 7.07
CA GLN A 56 5.31 -7.70 7.62
C GLN A 56 3.99 -6.93 7.71
N LEU A 57 2.91 -7.56 7.28
CA LEU A 57 1.56 -7.08 7.47
C LEU A 57 1.08 -7.42 8.89
N ILE A 58 0.58 -6.43 9.60
CA ILE A 58 -0.05 -6.59 10.90
C ILE A 58 -1.45 -6.04 10.82
N VAL A 59 -2.46 -6.92 10.94
CA VAL A 59 -3.87 -6.56 10.86
C VAL A 59 -4.48 -6.57 12.26
N ASP A 60 -5.17 -5.49 12.62
CA ASP A 60 -6.00 -5.43 13.83
C ASP A 60 -7.45 -5.76 13.46
N HIS A 61 -7.76 -7.05 13.44
CA HIS A 61 -9.11 -7.55 13.14
C HIS A 61 -10.15 -7.04 14.14
N ARG A 62 -9.78 -6.87 15.41
CA ARG A 62 -10.71 -6.37 16.44
C ARG A 62 -11.09 -4.93 16.17
N ALA A 63 -10.12 -4.04 15.98
CA ALA A 63 -10.38 -2.65 15.65
C ALA A 63 -11.16 -2.51 14.34
N THR A 64 -10.87 -3.35 13.35
CA THR A 64 -11.60 -3.41 12.09
C THR A 64 -13.08 -3.76 12.29
N GLN A 65 -13.39 -4.79 13.09
CA GLN A 65 -14.74 -5.20 13.37
C GLN A 65 -15.50 -4.17 14.22
N GLU A 66 -14.86 -3.58 15.23
CA GLU A 66 -15.43 -2.51 16.05
C GLU A 66 -15.80 -1.30 15.18
N ARG A 67 -14.94 -0.93 14.24
CA ARG A 67 -15.20 0.16 13.28
C ARG A 67 -16.35 -0.18 12.32
N PHE A 68 -16.37 -1.40 11.80
CA PHE A 68 -17.43 -1.87 10.93
C PHE A 68 -18.79 -1.79 11.65
N ALA A 69 -18.88 -2.31 12.87
CA ALA A 69 -20.11 -2.27 13.67
C ALA A 69 -20.61 -0.83 13.90
N GLN A 70 -19.70 0.09 14.24
CA GLN A 70 -20.06 1.50 14.44
C GLN A 70 -20.63 2.15 13.17
N VAL A 71 -20.08 1.85 12.01
CA VAL A 71 -20.57 2.40 10.74
C VAL A 71 -21.87 1.72 10.34
N TYR A 72 -21.98 0.42 10.58
CA TYR A 72 -23.19 -0.35 10.29
C TYR A 72 -24.41 0.13 11.10
N ASP A 73 -24.21 0.48 12.36
CA ASP A 73 -25.28 1.04 13.21
C ASP A 73 -25.86 2.37 12.68
N VAL A 74 -25.08 3.09 11.86
CA VAL A 74 -25.47 4.41 11.32
C VAL A 74 -25.94 4.34 9.87
N LEU A 75 -25.35 3.48 9.05
CA LEU A 75 -25.52 3.48 7.61
C LEU A 75 -26.00 2.13 7.04
N GLY A 76 -26.13 1.10 7.87
CA GLY A 76 -26.41 -0.26 7.41
C GLY A 76 -27.79 -0.48 6.82
N ASP A 77 -28.73 0.45 7.05
CA ASP A 77 -30.06 0.48 6.42
C ASP A 77 -30.13 1.33 5.14
N ILE A 78 -29.03 2.04 4.81
CA ILE A 78 -28.96 2.98 3.68
C ILE A 78 -27.98 2.47 2.61
N LEU A 79 -26.85 1.89 3.03
CA LEU A 79 -25.75 1.50 2.16
C LEU A 79 -25.40 0.01 2.33
N GLU A 80 -24.92 -0.60 1.27
CA GLU A 80 -24.28 -1.90 1.33
C GLU A 80 -22.85 -1.74 1.89
N LEU A 81 -22.64 -2.23 3.11
CA LEU A 81 -21.38 -2.04 3.84
C LEU A 81 -20.50 -3.29 3.80
N HIS A 82 -19.23 -3.09 3.45
CA HIS A 82 -18.21 -4.12 3.47
C HIS A 82 -17.01 -3.70 4.29
N PRO A 83 -16.42 -4.60 5.11
CA PRO A 83 -15.06 -4.41 5.61
C PRO A 83 -14.08 -4.59 4.44
N GLY A 84 -13.03 -3.80 4.39
CA GLY A 84 -12.02 -3.97 3.33
C GLY A 84 -10.91 -2.93 3.36
N THR A 85 -9.93 -3.13 2.53
CA THR A 85 -8.93 -2.12 2.22
C THR A 85 -9.52 -1.15 1.21
N PRO A 86 -9.79 0.11 1.58
CA PRO A 86 -10.34 1.10 0.64
C PRO A 86 -9.36 1.43 -0.48
N PHE A 87 -8.11 1.15 -0.27
CA PHE A 87 -7.07 1.31 -1.27
C PHE A 87 -6.60 -0.08 -1.66
N GLY A 88 -6.73 -0.38 -2.93
CA GLY A 88 -5.93 -1.44 -3.45
C GLY A 88 -4.49 -1.18 -3.04
N MET A 89 -3.78 -2.22 -2.75
CA MET A 89 -2.38 -2.21 -2.34
C MET A 89 -1.43 -1.41 -3.23
N THR A 90 -1.93 -0.88 -4.31
CA THR A 90 -1.10 -0.32 -5.37
C THR A 90 -0.90 1.18 -5.29
N CYS A 91 -1.63 1.87 -4.42
CA CYS A 91 -1.78 3.31 -4.59
C CYS A 91 -1.68 4.13 -3.31
N GLY A 92 -1.21 3.56 -2.23
CA GLY A 92 -0.81 4.33 -1.07
C GLY A 92 0.46 5.13 -1.38
N TRP A 93 0.50 6.40 -1.02
CA TRP A 93 1.74 7.13 -0.92
C TRP A 93 2.70 6.33 -0.04
N GLY A 94 3.89 5.98 -0.56
CA GLY A 94 4.86 5.15 0.14
C GLY A 94 4.80 3.66 -0.21
N GLU A 95 3.89 3.22 -1.09
CA GLU A 95 3.85 1.82 -1.57
C GLU A 95 4.76 1.57 -2.78
N SER A 96 5.21 2.63 -3.47
CA SER A 96 6.17 2.54 -4.57
C SER A 96 7.54 2.13 -4.05
N MET A 97 8.11 1.05 -4.61
CA MET A 97 9.45 0.57 -4.20
C MET A 97 10.54 1.60 -4.47
N ILE A 98 10.42 2.36 -5.57
CA ILE A 98 11.42 3.36 -5.91
C ILE A 98 11.36 4.56 -4.97
N ASP A 99 10.16 4.96 -4.53
CA ASP A 99 10.01 6.03 -3.55
C ASP A 99 10.61 5.60 -2.21
N GLN A 100 10.30 4.39 -1.74
CA GLN A 100 10.87 3.83 -0.51
C GLN A 100 12.41 3.71 -0.60
N LEU A 101 12.95 3.30 -1.75
CA LEU A 101 14.38 3.27 -1.95
C LEU A 101 14.98 4.69 -1.93
N ALA A 102 14.31 5.67 -2.55
CA ALA A 102 14.74 7.05 -2.55
C ALA A 102 14.72 7.67 -1.14
N GLU A 103 13.74 7.31 -0.32
CA GLU A 103 13.67 7.73 1.09
C GLU A 103 14.82 7.15 1.92
N MET A 104 15.11 5.86 1.74
CA MET A 104 16.18 5.16 2.47
C MET A 104 17.60 5.51 2.00
N ARG A 105 17.77 5.77 0.70
CA ARG A 105 19.08 6.05 0.09
C ARG A 105 19.39 7.54 -0.01
N GLY A 106 18.37 8.38 -0.09
CA GLY A 106 18.44 9.77 -0.50
C GLY A 106 18.31 9.91 -2.02
N LEU A 107 17.38 10.76 -2.46
CA LEU A 107 17.01 10.91 -3.88
C LEU A 107 18.21 11.30 -4.75
N GLU A 108 19.00 12.26 -4.30
CA GLU A 108 20.19 12.73 -5.03
C GLU A 108 21.21 11.60 -5.21
N GLN A 109 21.51 10.86 -4.13
CA GLN A 109 22.46 9.75 -4.18
C GLN A 109 21.94 8.62 -5.08
N LEU A 110 20.64 8.35 -5.05
CA LEU A 110 20.03 7.33 -5.92
C LEU A 110 20.21 7.67 -7.40
N TYR A 111 20.11 8.95 -7.78
CA TYR A 111 20.39 9.37 -9.17
C TYR A 111 21.84 9.15 -9.56
N TYR A 112 22.80 9.42 -8.68
CA TYR A 112 24.21 9.06 -8.96
C TYR A 112 24.39 7.56 -9.07
N ASP A 113 23.79 6.78 -8.16
CA ASP A 113 23.92 5.33 -8.16
C ASP A 113 23.37 4.68 -9.46
N MET A 114 22.35 5.26 -10.08
CA MET A 114 21.80 4.77 -11.36
C MET A 114 22.84 4.81 -12.48
N ILE A 115 23.85 5.68 -12.38
CA ILE A 115 24.91 5.87 -13.38
C ILE A 115 26.21 5.21 -12.93
N ASP A 116 26.62 5.50 -11.69
CA ASP A 116 27.95 5.13 -11.19
C ASP A 116 28.00 3.74 -10.54
N ALA A 117 26.84 3.25 -10.04
CA ALA A 117 26.70 1.99 -9.34
C ALA A 117 25.39 1.26 -9.68
N PRO A 118 25.08 0.98 -10.97
CA PRO A 118 23.82 0.37 -11.36
C PRO A 118 23.58 -0.99 -10.70
N ASP A 119 24.61 -1.77 -10.42
CA ASP A 119 24.51 -3.06 -9.73
C ASP A 119 23.95 -2.90 -8.31
N PHE A 120 24.26 -1.79 -7.63
CA PHE A 120 23.67 -1.48 -6.33
C PHE A 120 22.16 -1.27 -6.45
N VAL A 121 21.72 -0.49 -7.43
CA VAL A 121 20.30 -0.22 -7.66
C VAL A 121 19.54 -1.50 -8.02
N HIS A 122 20.12 -2.33 -8.91
CA HIS A 122 19.54 -3.62 -9.27
C HIS A 122 19.40 -4.56 -8.08
N GLU A 123 20.43 -4.66 -7.23
CA GLU A 123 20.39 -5.53 -6.06
C GLU A 123 19.37 -5.02 -5.01
N ALA A 124 19.31 -3.70 -4.78
CA ALA A 124 18.30 -3.10 -3.91
C ALA A 124 16.88 -3.41 -4.41
N MET A 125 16.61 -3.16 -5.69
CA MET A 125 15.30 -3.43 -6.29
C MET A 125 14.95 -4.92 -6.29
N ARG A 126 15.93 -5.81 -6.49
CA ARG A 126 15.70 -7.26 -6.40
C ARG A 126 15.23 -7.67 -5.00
N LYS A 127 15.94 -7.23 -3.95
CA LYS A 127 15.58 -7.51 -2.55
C LYS A 127 14.21 -6.93 -2.19
N MET A 128 13.95 -5.70 -2.61
CA MET A 128 12.65 -5.06 -2.38
C MET A 128 11.52 -5.77 -3.14
N THR A 129 11.75 -6.23 -4.36
CA THR A 129 10.78 -7.02 -5.12
C THR A 129 10.43 -8.32 -4.40
N GLU A 130 11.41 -9.04 -3.88
CA GLU A 130 11.18 -10.26 -3.12
C GLU A 130 10.34 -10.01 -1.87
N GLY A 131 10.67 -8.96 -1.11
CA GLY A 131 9.89 -8.57 0.06
C GLY A 131 8.48 -8.11 -0.29
N LYS A 132 8.30 -7.39 -1.39
CA LYS A 132 6.97 -6.96 -1.86
C LYS A 132 6.11 -8.14 -2.30
N LEU A 133 6.69 -9.10 -3.02
CA LEU A 133 5.99 -10.33 -3.39
C LEU A 133 5.57 -11.14 -2.16
N ASN A 134 6.42 -11.16 -1.13
CA ASN A 134 6.08 -11.82 0.13
C ASN A 134 4.97 -11.08 0.89
N LEU A 135 4.98 -9.75 0.87
CA LEU A 135 3.91 -8.92 1.43
C LEU A 135 2.58 -9.16 0.71
N LEU A 136 2.58 -9.28 -0.62
CA LEU A 136 1.39 -9.63 -1.39
C LEU A 136 0.76 -10.97 -0.94
N LYS A 137 1.60 -11.97 -0.67
CA LYS A 137 1.13 -13.26 -0.14
C LYS A 137 0.51 -13.13 1.26
N GLN A 138 1.05 -12.21 2.08
CA GLN A 138 0.47 -11.95 3.40
C GLN A 138 -0.92 -11.31 3.27
N TYR A 139 -1.10 -10.33 2.37
CA TYR A 139 -2.42 -9.74 2.09
C TYR A 139 -3.42 -10.79 1.62
N GLU A 140 -2.99 -11.68 0.71
CA GLU A 140 -3.83 -12.78 0.23
C GLU A 140 -4.20 -13.76 1.35
N SER A 141 -3.21 -14.18 2.17
CA SER A 141 -3.44 -15.13 3.27
C SER A 141 -4.31 -14.57 4.40
N GLU A 142 -4.24 -13.25 4.64
CA GLU A 142 -5.09 -12.56 5.61
C GLU A 142 -6.50 -12.25 5.08
N GLY A 143 -6.75 -12.51 3.79
CA GLY A 143 -8.05 -12.26 3.16
C GLY A 143 -8.45 -10.78 3.13
N VAL A 144 -7.46 -9.88 3.06
CA VAL A 144 -7.70 -8.43 3.15
C VAL A 144 -7.65 -7.71 1.81
N LEU A 145 -7.55 -8.45 0.71
CA LEU A 145 -7.62 -7.90 -0.63
C LEU A 145 -9.05 -7.51 -1.00
N SER A 146 -9.21 -6.41 -1.71
CA SER A 146 -10.45 -6.01 -2.36
C SER A 146 -10.24 -5.88 -3.86
N LEU A 147 -11.31 -5.98 -4.64
CA LEU A 147 -11.23 -6.07 -6.10
C LEU A 147 -10.74 -4.80 -6.79
N ASN A 148 -10.75 -3.67 -6.13
CA ASN A 148 -10.39 -2.37 -6.71
C ASN A 148 -11.22 -1.96 -7.94
N ASN A 149 -12.41 -2.48 -8.12
CA ASN A 149 -13.26 -2.23 -9.29
C ASN A 149 -14.56 -1.50 -8.95
N GLY A 150 -14.60 -0.84 -7.82
CA GLY A 150 -15.78 -0.11 -7.33
C GLY A 150 -15.65 1.40 -7.41
N GLY A 151 -16.60 2.10 -6.78
CA GLY A 151 -16.64 3.56 -6.69
C GLY A 151 -15.58 4.21 -5.81
N GLN A 152 -14.54 3.48 -5.45
CA GLN A 152 -13.49 3.98 -4.58
C GLN A 152 -12.34 4.57 -5.39
N LEU A 153 -11.76 5.63 -4.87
CA LEU A 153 -10.56 6.22 -5.45
C LEU A 153 -9.38 5.26 -5.29
N ILE A 154 -8.78 4.86 -6.40
CA ILE A 154 -7.51 4.13 -6.39
C ILE A 154 -6.41 5.10 -6.80
N GLY A 155 -5.40 5.26 -5.95
CA GLY A 155 -4.30 6.17 -6.21
C GLY A 155 -4.70 7.62 -6.27
N SER A 156 -3.84 8.40 -6.88
CA SER A 156 -3.93 9.85 -6.84
C SER A 156 -4.92 10.47 -7.81
N CYS A 157 -5.82 9.76 -8.45
CA CYS A 157 -6.87 10.36 -9.32
C CYS A 157 -7.65 9.33 -10.17
N SER A 158 -7.69 8.07 -9.78
CA SER A 158 -8.33 7.05 -10.61
C SER A 158 -9.50 6.39 -9.88
N TYR A 159 -10.61 6.26 -10.60
CA TYR A 159 -11.73 5.42 -10.20
C TYR A 159 -11.78 4.20 -11.11
N PRO A 160 -11.62 2.99 -10.59
CA PRO A 160 -11.60 1.78 -11.41
C PRO A 160 -13.01 1.25 -11.62
N PHE A 161 -13.79 1.90 -12.43
CA PHE A 161 -15.06 1.33 -12.86
C PHE A 161 -14.80 0.38 -14.02
N SER A 162 -14.56 -0.87 -13.72
CA SER A 162 -14.40 -1.91 -14.71
C SER A 162 -15.03 -3.20 -14.23
N ASP A 163 -15.74 -3.87 -15.13
CA ASP A 163 -16.26 -5.22 -14.98
C ASP A 163 -15.45 -6.25 -15.81
N GLU A 164 -14.28 -5.84 -16.33
CA GLU A 164 -13.38 -6.74 -17.06
C GLU A 164 -12.68 -7.73 -16.11
N LEU A 165 -12.42 -7.32 -14.87
CA LEU A 165 -11.90 -8.16 -13.79
C LEU A 165 -12.79 -8.00 -12.55
N PRO A 166 -12.95 -9.06 -11.77
CA PRO A 166 -12.48 -10.43 -11.99
C PRO A 166 -13.29 -11.14 -13.08
N GLY A 167 -12.75 -12.20 -13.66
CA GLY A 167 -13.49 -13.08 -14.54
C GLY A 167 -14.69 -13.73 -13.82
N LYS A 168 -15.67 -14.26 -14.57
CA LYS A 168 -16.95 -14.75 -14.01
C LYS A 168 -16.83 -15.90 -13.01
N ASP A 169 -15.71 -16.62 -13.06
CA ASP A 169 -15.46 -17.82 -12.24
C ASP A 169 -14.49 -17.55 -11.07
N TYR A 170 -14.35 -16.30 -10.62
CA TYR A 170 -13.50 -16.04 -9.46
C TYR A 170 -14.20 -16.42 -8.15
N ASP A 171 -13.40 -16.82 -7.18
CA ASP A 171 -13.87 -17.09 -5.83
C ASP A 171 -14.01 -15.76 -5.07
N CYS A 172 -15.24 -15.35 -4.77
CA CYS A 172 -15.52 -14.10 -4.07
C CYS A 172 -15.09 -14.14 -2.59
N ASP A 173 -14.93 -15.32 -2.02
CA ASP A 173 -14.48 -15.51 -0.65
C ASP A 173 -12.94 -15.55 -0.55
N HIS A 174 -12.26 -15.68 -1.70
CA HIS A 174 -10.81 -15.73 -1.78
C HIS A 174 -10.25 -14.88 -2.93
N ILE A 175 -10.11 -13.60 -2.68
CA ILE A 175 -9.57 -12.64 -3.65
C ILE A 175 -8.04 -12.77 -3.69
N THR A 176 -7.50 -12.98 -4.88
CA THR A 176 -6.07 -13.05 -5.13
C THR A 176 -5.59 -11.83 -5.92
N PRO A 177 -4.27 -11.53 -5.95
CA PRO A 177 -3.74 -10.43 -6.76
C PRO A 177 -4.08 -10.49 -8.25
N LYS A 178 -4.45 -11.68 -8.78
CA LYS A 178 -4.87 -11.85 -10.17
C LYS A 178 -6.30 -11.40 -10.44
N ASN A 179 -7.10 -11.20 -9.40
CA ASN A 179 -8.49 -10.76 -9.50
C ASN A 179 -8.61 -9.23 -9.43
N LEU A 180 -7.54 -8.54 -9.06
CA LEU A 180 -7.53 -7.09 -8.88
C LEU A 180 -7.43 -6.37 -10.23
N TRP A 181 -8.12 -5.21 -10.28
CA TRP A 181 -7.97 -4.25 -11.37
C TRP A 181 -6.81 -3.29 -11.11
#